data_83222c8cd1f96ce028257ee9e2559128
#
_entry.id   83222c8cd1f96ce028257ee9e2559128
#
_cell.length_a   1.000
_cell.length_b   1.000
_cell.length_c   1.000
_cell.angle_alpha   90.00
_cell.angle_beta   90.00
_cell.angle_gamma   90.00
#
_symmetry.space_group_name_H-M   'P 1'
#
loop_
_entity.id
_entity.type
_entity.pdbx_description
1 polymer ?
#
loop_
_entity_poly.entity_id
_entity_poly.type
_entity_poly.pdbx_seq_one_letter_code
_entity_poly.pdbx_strand_id
1 'polypeptide(L)'
;MTSGTSRGPENESTSPGLPGSADKDLAGHADRVRRGYLLVSGLDYFADMLLTVTSVLLLQSLGMGSGAVFALIAAVWIVEGVSEIPTGVLADLLGRRASVAISFVLRAIGYSALFFSGNVYVAAAGVLLSALGGTFASGALEAWAVDETGAKDPSGLDRLFAQGKIAENAGLVLGTLTGAALGTLDLALPQIVAGLTCALAAVLSLRLMTGRRDPDRPPAAPEPQAAFAPRLRESFGEVMTGTRLTLRGDKVLIALILAAALLWLFRGIPGVQWTVVYEGLVGGNLLVLGAMRSVGSLLEIPLLGWTLSLQKRRASARRTVIVTASTAGALALVCAAAVKEPALSIVCYVCFSTAFGLCMPGVRAAMNERIDSGHRATVLSVASLFNSLFTGGGLILTGLAVGDLGSTALAWPLAAAGFGIAGLWVASLAVRPGTAPTTTTSTTGSTGPQEVRAP
;
A
#
# COMPACT_ATOMS: atom_id res chain seq x y z
N MET A 1 -42.00 26.17 -68.24
CA MET A 1 -41.71 24.75 -68.14
C MET A 1 -40.23 24.62 -68.01
N THR A 2 -39.68 24.62 -66.76
CA THR A 2 -38.31 24.38 -66.48
C THR A 2 -38.23 23.67 -65.08
N SER A 3 -37.90 22.42 -65.14
CA SER A 3 -37.72 21.54 -64.00
C SER A 3 -36.35 21.82 -63.31
N GLY A 4 -36.38 22.31 -62.08
CA GLY A 4 -35.17 22.43 -61.21
C GLY A 4 -34.98 21.17 -60.39
N THR A 5 -33.90 20.44 -60.64
CA THR A 5 -33.41 19.32 -59.82
C THR A 5 -32.51 19.85 -58.70
N SER A 6 -33.00 19.76 -57.49
CA SER A 6 -32.19 20.00 -56.26
C SER A 6 -31.28 18.84 -56.03
N ARG A 7 -29.95 19.04 -56.08
CA ARG A 7 -28.94 18.12 -55.56
C ARG A 7 -28.89 18.27 -54.02
N GLY A 8 -29.11 17.17 -53.32
CA GLY A 8 -28.86 17.09 -51.86
C GLY A 8 -27.36 17.11 -51.53
N PRO A 9 -26.98 17.46 -50.30
CA PRO A 9 -25.58 17.51 -49.90
C PRO A 9 -24.98 16.11 -49.84
N GLU A 10 -23.82 15.94 -50.48
CA GLU A 10 -22.99 14.74 -50.43
C GLU A 10 -22.51 14.53 -49.00
N ASN A 11 -22.70 13.31 -48.54
CA ASN A 11 -22.27 12.81 -47.26
C ASN A 11 -20.73 12.64 -47.34
N GLU A 12 -19.96 13.61 -46.85
CA GLU A 12 -18.53 13.47 -46.66
C GLU A 12 -18.27 12.36 -45.62
N SER A 13 -17.91 11.19 -46.10
CA SER A 13 -17.34 10.11 -45.29
C SER A 13 -15.99 10.59 -44.75
N THR A 14 -15.97 11.09 -43.51
CA THR A 14 -14.75 11.36 -42.77
C THR A 14 -14.04 10.05 -42.52
N SER A 15 -13.08 9.70 -43.37
CA SER A 15 -12.08 8.68 -43.10
C SER A 15 -11.34 9.07 -41.82
N PRO A 16 -11.08 8.12 -40.88
CA PRO A 16 -10.23 8.41 -39.70
C PRO A 16 -8.85 8.77 -40.19
N GLY A 17 -8.50 10.07 -40.12
CA GLY A 17 -7.17 10.57 -40.48
C GLY A 17 -6.08 9.81 -39.71
N LEU A 18 -4.97 9.47 -40.38
CA LEU A 18 -3.79 8.91 -39.77
C LEU A 18 -3.36 9.82 -38.60
N PRO A 19 -3.03 9.25 -37.42
CA PRO A 19 -2.62 10.06 -36.26
C PRO A 19 -1.42 10.94 -36.64
N GLY A 20 -1.53 12.24 -36.35
CA GLY A 20 -0.48 13.21 -36.60
C GLY A 20 0.81 12.86 -35.87
N SER A 21 1.95 13.44 -36.28
CA SER A 21 3.24 13.22 -35.62
C SER A 21 3.20 13.52 -34.11
N ALA A 22 2.44 14.54 -33.70
CA ALA A 22 2.22 14.89 -32.29
C ALA A 22 1.51 13.78 -31.49
N ASP A 23 0.53 13.08 -32.07
CA ASP A 23 -0.17 11.97 -31.42
C ASP A 23 0.75 10.74 -31.26
N LYS A 24 1.62 10.49 -32.21
CA LYS A 24 2.62 9.41 -32.12
C LYS A 24 3.67 9.70 -31.04
N ASP A 25 4.11 10.95 -30.93
CA ASP A 25 5.06 11.37 -29.88
C ASP A 25 4.44 11.29 -28.49
N LEU A 26 3.16 11.64 -28.35
CA LEU A 26 2.38 11.50 -27.12
C LEU A 26 2.25 10.03 -26.69
N ALA A 27 1.86 9.15 -27.62
CA ALA A 27 1.75 7.73 -27.36
C ALA A 27 3.10 7.11 -26.98
N GLY A 28 4.18 7.51 -27.66
CA GLY A 28 5.54 7.06 -27.36
C GLY A 28 6.05 7.54 -26.01
N HIS A 29 5.66 8.74 -25.55
CA HIS A 29 5.97 9.24 -24.22
C HIS A 29 5.22 8.46 -23.15
N ALA A 30 3.91 8.29 -23.29
CA ALA A 30 3.09 7.53 -22.34
C ALA A 30 3.58 6.08 -22.18
N ASP A 31 4.02 5.41 -23.26
CA ASP A 31 4.57 4.07 -23.21
C ASP A 31 5.92 4.03 -22.48
N ARG A 32 6.79 5.02 -22.65
CA ARG A 32 8.04 5.15 -21.87
C ARG A 32 7.78 5.34 -20.38
N VAL A 33 6.85 6.23 -20.03
CA VAL A 33 6.44 6.45 -18.63
C VAL A 33 5.89 5.17 -18.02
N ARG A 34 5.00 4.48 -18.72
CA ARG A 34 4.45 3.19 -18.29
C ARG A 34 5.56 2.15 -18.02
N ARG A 35 6.49 1.97 -18.95
CA ARG A 35 7.63 1.04 -18.76
C ARG A 35 8.50 1.45 -17.58
N GLY A 36 8.77 2.73 -17.41
CA GLY A 36 9.52 3.26 -16.27
C GLY A 36 8.82 2.96 -14.95
N TYR A 37 7.52 3.20 -14.88
CA TYR A 37 6.68 2.90 -13.72
C TYR A 37 6.73 1.41 -13.36
N LEU A 38 6.49 0.51 -14.33
CA LEU A 38 6.49 -0.92 -14.11
C LEU A 38 7.85 -1.44 -13.64
N LEU A 39 8.95 -0.95 -14.25
CA LEU A 39 10.30 -1.37 -13.88
C LEU A 39 10.66 -0.91 -12.46
N VAL A 40 10.39 0.37 -12.14
CA VAL A 40 10.72 0.91 -10.81
C VAL A 40 9.87 0.26 -9.73
N SER A 41 8.56 0.06 -9.95
CA SER A 41 7.69 -0.66 -9.01
C SER A 41 8.13 -2.12 -8.82
N GLY A 42 8.49 -2.80 -9.89
CA GLY A 42 8.99 -4.18 -9.81
C GLY A 42 10.30 -4.30 -9.03
N LEU A 43 11.25 -3.37 -9.24
CA LEU A 43 12.53 -3.33 -8.51
C LEU A 43 12.33 -2.95 -7.03
N ASP A 44 11.37 -2.08 -6.73
CA ASP A 44 10.99 -1.69 -5.38
C ASP A 44 10.57 -2.90 -4.56
N TYR A 45 9.56 -3.62 -5.05
CA TYR A 45 9.09 -4.85 -4.40
C TYR A 45 10.12 -5.97 -4.39
N PHE A 46 10.93 -6.09 -5.45
CA PHE A 46 12.03 -7.06 -5.47
C PHE A 46 13.03 -6.81 -4.34
N ALA A 47 13.46 -5.55 -4.15
CA ALA A 47 14.41 -5.19 -3.11
C ALA A 47 13.86 -5.46 -1.71
N ASP A 48 12.60 -5.09 -1.43
CA ASP A 48 11.97 -5.35 -0.13
C ASP A 48 11.80 -6.84 0.15
N MET A 49 11.40 -7.59 -0.86
CA MET A 49 11.10 -9.00 -0.68
C MET A 49 12.32 -9.91 -0.60
N LEU A 50 13.50 -9.44 -1.07
CA LEU A 50 14.79 -10.10 -0.78
C LEU A 50 14.99 -10.30 0.73
N LEU A 51 14.50 -9.38 1.53
CA LEU A 51 14.75 -9.31 2.97
C LEU A 51 13.73 -10.09 3.81
N THR A 52 12.57 -10.40 3.23
CA THR A 52 11.40 -10.87 3.99
C THR A 52 11.62 -12.18 4.76
N VAL A 53 12.53 -13.05 4.30
CA VAL A 53 12.86 -14.31 4.96
C VAL A 53 13.99 -14.14 5.96
N THR A 54 14.98 -13.31 5.68
CA THR A 54 16.27 -13.30 6.37
C THR A 54 16.45 -12.20 7.40
N SER A 55 15.72 -11.06 7.32
CA SER A 55 15.98 -9.91 8.17
C SER A 55 15.84 -10.18 9.67
N VAL A 56 14.78 -10.86 10.08
CA VAL A 56 14.55 -11.18 11.51
C VAL A 56 15.62 -12.19 12.00
N LEU A 57 15.93 -13.20 11.20
CA LEU A 57 16.95 -14.21 11.52
C LEU A 57 18.33 -13.56 11.61
N LEU A 58 18.66 -12.64 10.71
CA LEU A 58 19.91 -11.88 10.77
C LEU A 58 20.01 -11.04 12.06
N LEU A 59 18.97 -10.30 12.42
CA LEU A 59 18.94 -9.50 13.64
C LEU A 59 19.16 -10.36 14.89
N GLN A 60 18.54 -11.55 14.92
CA GLN A 60 18.77 -12.51 16.01
C GLN A 60 20.21 -13.07 16.02
N SER A 61 20.78 -13.38 14.85
CA SER A 61 22.17 -13.86 14.73
C SER A 61 23.19 -12.81 15.17
N LEU A 62 22.85 -11.51 15.06
CA LEU A 62 23.64 -10.38 15.59
C LEU A 62 23.44 -10.18 17.10
N GLY A 63 22.68 -11.05 17.78
CA GLY A 63 22.46 -11.00 19.22
C GLY A 63 21.27 -10.15 19.66
N MET A 64 20.37 -9.74 18.74
CA MET A 64 19.16 -9.03 19.13
C MET A 64 18.16 -10.00 19.77
N GLY A 65 17.81 -9.78 21.02
CA GLY A 65 16.81 -10.58 21.72
C GLY A 65 15.41 -10.39 21.13
N SER A 66 14.55 -11.40 21.28
CA SER A 66 13.20 -11.44 20.70
C SER A 66 12.37 -10.20 21.03
N GLY A 67 12.37 -9.72 22.27
CA GLY A 67 11.65 -8.51 22.67
C GLY A 67 12.17 -7.26 21.94
N ALA A 68 13.48 -7.16 21.70
CA ALA A 68 14.08 -6.05 20.95
C ALA A 68 13.72 -6.12 19.47
N VAL A 69 13.58 -7.31 18.87
CA VAL A 69 13.09 -7.47 17.48
C VAL A 69 11.65 -6.99 17.37
N PHE A 70 10.76 -7.38 18.29
CA PHE A 70 9.39 -6.86 18.34
C PHE A 70 9.36 -5.34 18.46
N ALA A 71 10.20 -4.77 19.36
CA ALA A 71 10.29 -3.33 19.54
C ALA A 71 10.82 -2.61 18.29
N LEU A 72 11.82 -3.17 17.60
CA LEU A 72 12.36 -2.62 16.36
C LEU A 72 11.31 -2.64 15.24
N ILE A 73 10.62 -3.75 15.03
CA ILE A 73 9.56 -3.81 13.99
C ILE A 73 8.39 -2.89 14.36
N ALA A 74 8.06 -2.76 15.65
CA ALA A 74 7.10 -1.78 16.12
C ALA A 74 7.54 -0.35 15.80
N ALA A 75 8.82 -0.03 16.01
CA ALA A 75 9.39 1.26 15.67
C ALA A 75 9.35 1.54 14.15
N VAL A 76 9.56 0.52 13.30
CA VAL A 76 9.37 0.62 11.84
C VAL A 76 7.95 1.10 11.53
N TRP A 77 6.92 0.42 12.05
CA TRP A 77 5.52 0.82 11.82
C TRP A 77 5.24 2.25 12.28
N ILE A 78 5.76 2.63 13.46
CA ILE A 78 5.57 3.99 14.00
C ILE A 78 6.28 5.03 13.12
N VAL A 79 7.53 4.76 12.71
CA VAL A 79 8.30 5.64 11.82
C VAL A 79 7.59 5.83 10.49
N GLU A 80 7.13 4.75 9.86
CA GLU A 80 6.36 4.81 8.61
C GLU A 80 5.11 5.68 8.78
N GLY A 81 4.27 5.37 9.77
CA GLY A 81 3.03 6.11 9.99
C GLY A 81 3.21 7.59 10.30
N VAL A 82 4.19 7.93 11.15
CA VAL A 82 4.45 9.33 11.53
C VAL A 82 5.15 10.12 10.43
N SER A 83 6.03 9.45 9.65
CA SER A 83 6.81 10.10 8.59
C SER A 83 6.02 10.32 7.30
N GLU A 84 4.88 9.64 7.10
CA GLU A 84 4.08 9.72 5.86
C GLU A 84 3.68 11.18 5.54
N ILE A 85 3.28 11.98 6.54
CA ILE A 85 2.89 13.38 6.34
C ILE A 85 4.10 14.27 6.01
N PRO A 86 5.19 14.29 6.80
CA PRO A 86 6.37 15.11 6.49
C PRO A 86 6.99 14.78 5.14
N THR A 87 7.09 13.49 4.81
CA THR A 87 7.69 13.05 3.54
C THR A 87 6.80 13.36 2.34
N GLY A 88 5.46 13.32 2.49
CA GLY A 88 4.53 13.80 1.48
C GLY A 88 4.73 15.27 1.16
N VAL A 89 4.83 16.13 2.18
CA VAL A 89 5.15 17.57 2.00
C VAL A 89 6.51 17.77 1.32
N LEU A 90 7.52 16.98 1.70
CA LEU A 90 8.82 17.02 1.04
C LEU A 90 8.76 16.57 -0.41
N ALA A 91 7.97 15.55 -0.73
CA ALA A 91 7.77 15.07 -2.10
C ALA A 91 7.15 16.15 -3.00
N ASP A 92 6.20 16.94 -2.46
CA ASP A 92 5.59 18.05 -3.19
C ASP A 92 6.59 19.21 -3.42
N LEU A 93 7.47 19.49 -2.45
CA LEU A 93 8.48 20.55 -2.55
C LEU A 93 9.67 20.18 -3.43
N LEU A 94 10.18 18.95 -3.30
CA LEU A 94 11.37 18.47 -4.03
C LEU A 94 11.01 17.95 -5.42
N GLY A 95 9.73 17.63 -5.64
CA GLY A 95 9.23 16.95 -6.82
C GLY A 95 9.33 15.43 -6.72
N ARG A 96 8.35 14.75 -7.32
CA ARG A 96 8.15 13.28 -7.21
C ARG A 96 9.37 12.47 -7.62
N ARG A 97 10.07 12.86 -8.68
CA ARG A 97 11.31 12.21 -9.15
C ARG A 97 12.41 12.22 -8.08
N ALA A 98 12.64 13.35 -7.45
CA ALA A 98 13.66 13.50 -6.40
C ALA A 98 13.24 12.69 -5.16
N SER A 99 11.97 12.73 -4.77
CA SER A 99 11.45 11.97 -3.64
C SER A 99 11.67 10.47 -3.80
N VAL A 100 11.30 9.89 -4.96
CA VAL A 100 11.52 8.47 -5.26
C VAL A 100 13.02 8.11 -5.25
N ALA A 101 13.87 8.98 -5.80
CA ALA A 101 15.31 8.75 -5.76
C ALA A 101 15.88 8.78 -4.34
N ILE A 102 15.45 9.73 -3.49
CA ILE A 102 15.81 9.80 -2.07
C ILE A 102 15.38 8.55 -1.34
N SER A 103 14.16 8.06 -1.56
CA SER A 103 13.68 6.79 -1.01
C SER A 103 14.68 5.67 -1.25
N PHE A 104 15.04 5.44 -2.50
CA PHE A 104 15.96 4.36 -2.86
C PHE A 104 17.36 4.55 -2.32
N VAL A 105 17.86 5.80 -2.25
CA VAL A 105 19.18 6.08 -1.63
C VAL A 105 19.18 5.77 -0.14
N LEU A 106 18.18 6.22 0.61
CA LEU A 106 18.07 5.94 2.04
C LEU A 106 17.96 4.43 2.32
N ARG A 107 17.17 3.72 1.50
CA ARG A 107 17.03 2.26 1.61
C ARG A 107 18.32 1.53 1.21
N ALA A 108 19.01 1.97 0.18
CA ALA A 108 20.31 1.41 -0.19
C ALA A 108 21.33 1.53 0.96
N ILE A 109 21.38 2.70 1.61
CA ILE A 109 22.25 2.91 2.79
C ILE A 109 21.80 2.02 3.95
N GLY A 110 20.50 1.99 4.25
CA GLY A 110 19.94 1.20 5.34
C GLY A 110 20.20 -0.30 5.18
N TYR A 111 19.94 -0.87 4.01
CA TYR A 111 20.18 -2.29 3.74
C TYR A 111 21.68 -2.63 3.70
N SER A 112 22.51 -1.75 3.15
CA SER A 112 23.96 -1.94 3.20
C SER A 112 24.50 -1.89 4.64
N ALA A 113 23.92 -1.03 5.48
CA ALA A 113 24.29 -0.99 6.90
C ALA A 113 24.02 -2.31 7.61
N LEU A 114 22.92 -3.01 7.31
CA LEU A 114 22.65 -4.34 7.84
C LEU A 114 23.71 -5.37 7.42
N PHE A 115 24.16 -5.31 6.17
CA PHE A 115 25.17 -6.24 5.65
C PHE A 115 26.53 -6.03 6.31
N PHE A 116 27.00 -4.78 6.38
CA PHE A 116 28.35 -4.46 6.90
C PHE A 116 28.42 -4.38 8.42
N SER A 117 27.28 -4.39 9.12
CA SER A 117 27.30 -4.22 10.58
C SER A 117 27.56 -5.52 11.31
N GLY A 118 28.70 -5.62 11.98
CA GLY A 118 28.87 -6.57 13.07
C GLY A 118 28.21 -6.12 14.39
N ASN A 119 27.39 -5.05 14.34
CA ASN A 119 26.81 -4.39 15.52
C ASN A 119 25.30 -4.23 15.37
N VAL A 120 24.57 -4.78 16.35
CA VAL A 120 23.11 -4.79 16.39
C VAL A 120 22.49 -3.39 16.36
N TYR A 121 23.15 -2.36 16.92
CA TYR A 121 22.63 -1.00 16.93
C TYR A 121 22.73 -0.35 15.54
N VAL A 122 23.81 -0.62 14.81
CA VAL A 122 23.96 -0.17 13.42
C VAL A 122 22.95 -0.86 12.53
N ALA A 123 22.73 -2.16 12.73
CA ALA A 123 21.70 -2.91 12.02
C ALA A 123 20.30 -2.32 12.29
N ALA A 124 19.95 -2.07 13.55
CA ALA A 124 18.68 -1.44 13.92
C ALA A 124 18.50 -0.06 13.29
N ALA A 125 19.54 0.79 13.32
CA ALA A 125 19.53 2.10 12.67
C ALA A 125 19.32 1.98 11.16
N GLY A 126 19.94 0.98 10.51
CA GLY A 126 19.76 0.69 9.08
C GLY A 126 18.32 0.30 8.75
N VAL A 127 17.70 -0.54 9.58
CA VAL A 127 16.26 -0.91 9.44
C VAL A 127 15.38 0.34 9.53
N LEU A 128 15.57 1.19 10.53
CA LEU A 128 14.78 2.42 10.69
C LEU A 128 15.02 3.43 9.56
N LEU A 129 16.26 3.53 9.07
CA LEU A 129 16.59 4.38 7.93
C LEU A 129 15.90 3.90 6.65
N SER A 130 15.86 2.58 6.42
CA SER A 130 15.17 2.02 5.26
C SER A 130 13.66 2.21 5.36
N ALA A 131 13.06 2.07 6.55
CA ALA A 131 11.65 2.36 6.79
C ALA A 131 11.31 3.83 6.49
N LEU A 132 12.10 4.77 7.01
CA LEU A 132 11.98 6.19 6.67
C LEU A 132 12.13 6.42 5.15
N GLY A 133 13.10 5.74 4.52
CA GLY A 133 13.27 5.81 3.07
C GLY A 133 12.02 5.40 2.30
N GLY A 134 11.35 4.33 2.72
CA GLY A 134 10.13 3.83 2.09
C GLY A 134 9.01 4.87 2.00
N THR A 135 8.87 5.73 3.02
CA THR A 135 7.82 6.77 3.06
C THR A 135 7.97 7.84 1.98
N PHE A 136 9.19 8.08 1.45
CA PHE A 136 9.42 9.03 0.35
C PHE A 136 8.92 8.52 -1.01
N ALA A 137 8.81 7.21 -1.21
CA ALA A 137 8.28 6.64 -2.45
C ALA A 137 6.75 6.48 -2.39
N SER A 138 6.17 6.40 -1.19
CA SER A 138 4.75 6.16 -0.96
C SER A 138 3.89 7.19 -1.72
N GLY A 139 3.11 6.71 -2.69
CA GLY A 139 2.27 7.54 -3.55
C GLY A 139 2.99 8.41 -4.59
N ALA A 140 4.30 8.71 -4.42
CA ALA A 140 5.03 9.60 -5.33
C ALA A 140 5.25 8.97 -6.71
N LEU A 141 5.52 7.66 -6.76
CA LEU A 141 5.76 6.92 -7.99
C LEU A 141 4.48 6.76 -8.82
N GLU A 142 3.37 6.39 -8.19
CA GLU A 142 2.05 6.27 -8.83
C GLU A 142 1.57 7.62 -9.32
N ALA A 143 1.67 8.65 -8.48
CA ALA A 143 1.27 10.00 -8.83
C ALA A 143 2.10 10.56 -10.01
N TRP A 144 3.41 10.27 -10.08
CA TRP A 144 4.23 10.61 -11.25
C TRP A 144 3.71 9.89 -12.50
N ALA A 145 3.42 8.60 -12.42
CA ALA A 145 2.96 7.83 -13.57
C ALA A 145 1.61 8.34 -14.10
N VAL A 146 0.68 8.73 -13.22
CA VAL A 146 -0.61 9.32 -13.58
C VAL A 146 -0.43 10.67 -14.27
N ASP A 147 0.37 11.57 -13.70
CA ASP A 147 0.58 12.91 -14.26
C ASP A 147 1.24 12.88 -15.63
N GLU A 148 2.28 12.03 -15.79
CA GLU A 148 3.05 11.99 -17.03
C GLU A 148 2.36 11.20 -18.15
N THR A 149 1.54 10.21 -17.83
CA THR A 149 0.74 9.51 -18.86
C THR A 149 -0.42 10.34 -19.33
N GLY A 150 -0.86 11.34 -18.55
CA GLY A 150 -2.04 12.14 -18.85
C GLY A 150 -3.34 11.33 -18.90
N ALA A 151 -3.34 10.12 -18.33
CA ALA A 151 -4.52 9.26 -18.30
C ALA A 151 -5.60 9.91 -17.42
N LYS A 152 -6.64 10.43 -18.07
CA LYS A 152 -7.79 11.08 -17.40
C LYS A 152 -9.01 10.17 -17.34
N ASP A 153 -9.07 9.16 -18.20
CA ASP A 153 -10.18 8.20 -18.21
C ASP A 153 -9.96 7.11 -17.14
N PRO A 154 -11.01 6.70 -16.43
CA PRO A 154 -10.92 5.69 -15.39
C PRO A 154 -10.34 4.34 -15.88
N SER A 155 -10.64 3.96 -17.13
CA SER A 155 -10.20 2.68 -17.70
C SER A 155 -8.69 2.65 -17.94
N GLY A 156 -8.09 3.76 -18.37
CA GLY A 156 -6.65 3.92 -18.55
C GLY A 156 -5.90 3.85 -17.23
N LEU A 157 -6.42 4.51 -16.19
CA LEU A 157 -5.87 4.45 -14.83
C LEU A 157 -5.96 3.05 -14.24
N ASP A 158 -7.11 2.39 -14.35
CA ASP A 158 -7.29 1.01 -13.86
C ASP A 158 -6.30 0.07 -14.53
N ARG A 159 -6.07 0.21 -15.84
CA ARG A 159 -5.10 -0.59 -16.58
C ARG A 159 -3.65 -0.34 -16.12
N LEU A 160 -3.28 0.93 -15.91
CA LEU A 160 -1.94 1.30 -15.43
C LEU A 160 -1.65 0.68 -14.06
N PHE A 161 -2.57 0.85 -13.10
CA PHE A 161 -2.42 0.30 -11.76
C PHE A 161 -2.47 -1.23 -11.73
N ALA A 162 -3.32 -1.86 -12.55
CA ALA A 162 -3.33 -3.32 -12.67
C ALA A 162 -2.00 -3.87 -13.19
N GLN A 163 -1.37 -3.20 -14.18
CA GLN A 163 -0.06 -3.58 -14.67
C GLN A 163 1.04 -3.34 -13.63
N GLY A 164 0.97 -2.21 -12.89
CA GLY A 164 1.86 -1.95 -11.76
C GLY A 164 1.79 -3.07 -10.73
N LYS A 165 0.58 -3.50 -10.37
CA LYS A 165 0.38 -4.59 -9.41
C LYS A 165 0.94 -5.94 -9.89
N ILE A 166 0.89 -6.21 -11.19
CA ILE A 166 1.55 -7.40 -11.78
C ILE A 166 3.08 -7.30 -11.63
N ALA A 167 3.68 -6.13 -11.90
CA ALA A 167 5.11 -5.92 -11.75
C ALA A 167 5.56 -6.06 -10.29
N GLU A 168 4.81 -5.49 -9.35
CA GLU A 168 5.02 -5.64 -7.90
C GLU A 168 4.97 -7.11 -7.46
N ASN A 169 3.95 -7.87 -7.90
CA ASN A 169 3.85 -9.29 -7.56
C ASN A 169 4.98 -10.12 -8.17
N ALA A 170 5.41 -9.79 -9.40
CA ALA A 170 6.60 -10.42 -9.98
C ALA A 170 7.85 -10.12 -9.16
N GLY A 171 8.05 -8.86 -8.77
CA GLY A 171 9.12 -8.43 -7.86
C GLY A 171 9.06 -9.17 -6.52
N LEU A 172 7.86 -9.30 -5.94
CA LEU A 172 7.64 -10.02 -4.68
C LEU A 172 8.09 -11.48 -4.78
N VAL A 173 7.61 -12.22 -5.77
CA VAL A 173 7.94 -13.65 -5.92
C VAL A 173 9.43 -13.85 -6.21
N LEU A 174 9.99 -13.10 -7.17
CA LEU A 174 11.39 -13.19 -7.54
C LEU A 174 12.31 -12.76 -6.39
N GLY A 175 11.99 -11.65 -5.72
CA GLY A 175 12.75 -11.14 -4.58
C GLY A 175 12.75 -12.13 -3.41
N THR A 176 11.58 -12.66 -3.05
CA THR A 176 11.46 -13.64 -1.95
C THR A 176 12.25 -14.92 -2.22
N LEU A 177 12.14 -15.49 -3.42
CA LEU A 177 12.85 -16.73 -3.77
C LEU A 177 14.36 -16.48 -3.86
N THR A 178 14.78 -15.37 -4.47
CA THR A 178 16.20 -15.00 -4.55
C THR A 178 16.77 -14.73 -3.17
N GLY A 179 16.04 -13.99 -2.32
CA GLY A 179 16.45 -13.72 -0.95
C GLY A 179 16.57 -14.97 -0.09
N ALA A 180 15.63 -15.89 -0.22
CA ALA A 180 15.71 -17.18 0.46
C ALA A 180 16.93 -18.00 -0.03
N ALA A 181 17.18 -18.03 -1.34
CA ALA A 181 18.33 -18.75 -1.91
C ALA A 181 19.66 -18.15 -1.46
N LEU A 182 19.81 -16.83 -1.49
CA LEU A 182 21.00 -16.14 -0.99
C LEU A 182 21.18 -16.35 0.52
N GLY A 183 20.08 -16.33 1.28
CA GLY A 183 20.08 -16.56 2.71
C GLY A 183 20.58 -17.95 3.13
N THR A 184 20.47 -18.98 2.25
CA THR A 184 21.07 -20.30 2.51
C THR A 184 22.58 -20.28 2.49
N LEU A 185 23.19 -19.30 1.81
CA LEU A 185 24.63 -19.11 1.76
C LEU A 185 25.10 -18.24 2.94
N ASP A 186 24.45 -17.11 3.14
CA ASP A 186 24.67 -16.20 4.27
C ASP A 186 23.44 -15.32 4.47
N LEU A 187 22.98 -15.15 5.71
CA LEU A 187 21.80 -14.35 6.07
C LEU A 187 21.96 -12.86 5.71
N ALA A 188 23.17 -12.36 5.60
CA ALA A 188 23.44 -10.97 5.24
C ALA A 188 23.47 -10.71 3.73
N LEU A 189 23.70 -11.73 2.87
CA LEU A 189 23.77 -11.54 1.41
C LEU A 189 22.50 -10.91 0.81
N PRO A 190 21.27 -11.27 1.20
CA PRO A 190 20.08 -10.61 0.70
C PRO A 190 20.08 -9.10 0.93
N GLN A 191 20.65 -8.63 2.04
CA GLN A 191 20.70 -7.23 2.42
C GLN A 191 21.57 -6.40 1.47
N ILE A 192 22.77 -6.88 1.13
CA ILE A 192 23.62 -6.15 0.17
C ILE A 192 23.03 -6.17 -1.23
N VAL A 193 22.42 -7.28 -1.65
CA VAL A 193 21.74 -7.35 -2.96
C VAL A 193 20.55 -6.42 -3.00
N ALA A 194 19.77 -6.30 -1.92
CA ALA A 194 18.69 -5.31 -1.82
C ALA A 194 19.23 -3.88 -1.85
N GLY A 195 20.32 -3.60 -1.14
CA GLY A 195 21.01 -2.30 -1.19
C GLY A 195 21.46 -1.91 -2.60
N LEU A 196 22.10 -2.85 -3.32
CA LEU A 196 22.51 -2.65 -4.71
C LEU A 196 21.32 -2.47 -5.66
N THR A 197 20.25 -3.23 -5.44
CA THR A 197 18.99 -3.07 -6.20
C THR A 197 18.38 -1.70 -5.98
N CYS A 198 18.34 -1.21 -4.75
CA CYS A 198 17.87 0.13 -4.44
C CYS A 198 18.80 1.20 -5.06
N ALA A 199 20.13 1.03 -5.02
CA ALA A 199 21.05 1.95 -5.66
C ALA A 199 20.81 2.01 -7.19
N LEU A 200 20.60 0.87 -7.83
CA LEU A 200 20.21 0.79 -9.24
C LEU A 200 18.85 1.47 -9.49
N ALA A 201 17.85 1.21 -8.66
CA ALA A 201 16.53 1.82 -8.77
C ALA A 201 16.58 3.35 -8.60
N ALA A 202 17.45 3.87 -7.71
CA ALA A 202 17.69 5.31 -7.59
C ALA A 202 18.22 5.92 -8.90
N VAL A 203 19.21 5.28 -9.53
CA VAL A 203 19.74 5.75 -10.82
C VAL A 203 18.69 5.67 -11.91
N LEU A 204 17.93 4.56 -11.97
CA LEU A 204 16.88 4.37 -12.97
C LEU A 204 15.73 5.35 -12.78
N SER A 205 15.29 5.62 -11.54
CA SER A 205 14.26 6.63 -11.27
C SER A 205 14.70 8.01 -11.76
N LEU A 206 15.96 8.39 -11.52
CA LEU A 206 16.52 9.66 -12.02
C LEU A 206 16.63 9.72 -13.55
N ARG A 207 16.75 8.58 -14.24
CA ARG A 207 16.84 8.53 -15.70
C ARG A 207 15.50 8.39 -16.40
N LEU A 208 14.59 7.59 -15.83
CA LEU A 208 13.33 7.23 -16.46
C LEU A 208 12.18 8.15 -16.06
N MET A 209 12.19 8.69 -14.84
CA MET A 209 11.18 9.62 -14.37
C MET A 209 11.46 11.04 -14.90
N THR A 210 11.42 11.21 -16.22
CA THR A 210 11.57 12.52 -16.86
C THR A 210 10.20 13.17 -17.02
N GLY A 211 10.06 14.40 -16.51
CA GLY A 211 8.85 15.20 -16.74
C GLY A 211 8.75 15.65 -18.19
N ARG A 212 7.52 15.69 -18.69
CA ARG A 212 7.21 16.35 -19.96
C ARG A 212 7.50 17.85 -19.79
N ARG A 213 8.42 18.40 -20.56
CA ARG A 213 8.52 19.85 -20.72
C ARG A 213 7.29 20.28 -21.51
N ASP A 214 6.30 20.77 -20.81
CA ASP A 214 5.20 21.52 -21.43
C ASP A 214 5.76 22.92 -21.75
N PRO A 215 5.92 23.30 -23.02
CA PRO A 215 6.46 24.61 -23.37
C PRO A 215 5.60 25.75 -22.85
N ASP A 216 4.30 25.50 -22.66
CA ASP A 216 3.31 26.49 -22.23
C ASP A 216 3.12 26.54 -20.71
N ARG A 217 3.73 25.60 -19.97
CA ARG A 217 3.70 25.61 -18.51
C ARG A 217 4.97 26.27 -18.01
N PRO A 218 4.89 27.46 -17.39
CA PRO A 218 6.06 28.08 -16.79
C PRO A 218 6.72 27.07 -15.84
N PRO A 219 8.08 26.98 -15.83
CA PRO A 219 8.76 26.12 -14.87
C PRO A 219 8.21 26.48 -13.49
N ALA A 220 7.72 25.48 -12.75
CA ALA A 220 7.33 25.70 -11.37
C ALA A 220 8.53 26.37 -10.70
N ALA A 221 8.37 27.64 -10.32
CA ALA A 221 9.43 28.35 -9.62
C ALA A 221 9.83 27.49 -8.42
N PRO A 222 11.13 27.26 -8.18
CA PRO A 222 11.56 26.54 -6.99
C PRO A 222 10.99 27.30 -5.81
N GLU A 223 9.97 26.69 -5.18
CA GLU A 223 9.38 27.31 -4.00
C GLU A 223 10.44 27.37 -2.90
N PRO A 224 10.58 28.49 -2.20
CA PRO A 224 11.63 28.68 -1.23
C PRO A 224 11.58 27.56 -0.17
N GLN A 225 12.72 26.99 0.20
CA GLN A 225 12.85 26.03 1.32
C GLN A 225 12.23 26.57 2.63
N ALA A 226 12.09 27.89 2.74
CA ALA A 226 11.33 28.56 3.80
C ALA A 226 9.85 28.16 3.88
N ALA A 227 9.29 27.53 2.85
CA ALA A 227 7.89 27.09 2.82
C ALA A 227 7.66 25.70 3.50
N PHE A 228 8.72 24.93 3.83
CA PHE A 228 8.55 23.58 4.40
C PHE A 228 7.82 23.62 5.75
N ALA A 229 8.30 24.39 6.71
CA ALA A 229 7.70 24.43 8.04
C ALA A 229 6.24 24.98 8.05
N PRO A 230 5.92 26.06 7.31
CA PRO A 230 4.52 26.49 7.14
C PRO A 230 3.65 25.40 6.51
N ARG A 231 4.05 24.76 5.42
CA ARG A 231 3.31 23.71 4.74
C ARG A 231 3.13 22.47 5.61
N LEU A 232 4.18 22.06 6.32
CA LEU A 232 4.12 20.96 7.26
C LEU A 232 3.06 21.24 8.34
N ARG A 233 3.05 22.47 8.89
CA ARG A 233 2.05 22.89 9.88
C ARG A 233 0.63 22.90 9.31
N GLU A 234 0.47 23.35 8.07
CA GLU A 234 -0.81 23.34 7.35
C GLU A 234 -1.29 21.91 7.13
N SER A 235 -0.45 21.01 6.60
CA SER A 235 -0.79 19.60 6.38
C SER A 235 -1.13 18.87 7.69
N PHE A 236 -0.39 19.11 8.77
CA PHE A 236 -0.75 18.59 10.09
C PHE A 236 -2.07 19.20 10.58
N GLY A 237 -2.31 20.48 10.34
CA GLY A 237 -3.57 21.15 10.65
C GLY A 237 -4.75 20.54 9.91
N GLU A 238 -4.60 20.25 8.62
CA GLU A 238 -5.60 19.58 7.78
C GLU A 238 -5.89 18.16 8.27
N VAL A 239 -4.83 17.36 8.53
CA VAL A 239 -4.98 16.01 9.08
C VAL A 239 -5.66 16.04 10.44
N MET A 240 -5.27 16.95 11.33
CA MET A 240 -5.91 17.10 12.64
C MET A 240 -7.37 17.54 12.53
N THR A 241 -7.66 18.47 11.63
CA THR A 241 -9.04 18.94 11.37
C THR A 241 -9.87 17.82 10.75
N GLY A 242 -9.34 17.11 9.74
CA GLY A 242 -9.98 15.95 9.14
C GLY A 242 -10.21 14.82 10.14
N THR A 243 -9.24 14.55 11.01
CA THR A 243 -9.39 13.60 12.14
C THR A 243 -10.54 14.01 13.04
N ARG A 244 -10.57 15.29 13.44
CA ARG A 244 -11.63 15.80 14.33
C ARG A 244 -13.02 15.76 13.68
N LEU A 245 -13.11 16.09 12.39
CA LEU A 245 -14.37 16.00 11.64
C LEU A 245 -14.81 14.54 11.49
N THR A 246 -13.89 13.62 11.15
CA THR A 246 -14.15 12.19 11.07
C THR A 246 -14.63 11.63 12.41
N LEU A 247 -13.93 11.94 13.50
CA LEU A 247 -14.27 11.49 14.86
C LEU A 247 -15.59 12.07 15.38
N ARG A 248 -16.09 13.19 14.87
CA ARG A 248 -17.36 13.80 15.26
C ARG A 248 -18.54 13.46 14.36
N GLY A 249 -18.27 13.02 13.13
CA GLY A 249 -19.29 12.82 12.10
C GLY A 249 -19.91 11.42 12.11
N ASP A 250 -19.18 10.42 11.59
CA ASP A 250 -19.71 9.07 11.39
C ASP A 250 -19.08 8.06 12.35
N LYS A 251 -19.82 7.66 13.38
CA LYS A 251 -19.40 6.64 14.36
C LYS A 251 -19.09 5.29 13.70
N VAL A 252 -19.75 4.99 12.57
CA VAL A 252 -19.51 3.73 11.84
C VAL A 252 -18.18 3.79 11.10
N LEU A 253 -17.82 4.95 10.52
CA LEU A 253 -16.52 5.16 9.91
C LEU A 253 -15.37 5.01 10.92
N ILE A 254 -15.53 5.60 12.11
CA ILE A 254 -14.56 5.42 13.20
C ILE A 254 -14.41 3.95 13.58
N ALA A 255 -15.53 3.26 13.74
CA ALA A 255 -15.53 1.84 14.09
C ALA A 255 -14.88 1.00 13.00
N LEU A 256 -15.06 1.34 11.72
CA LEU A 256 -14.39 0.68 10.59
C LEU A 256 -12.86 0.94 10.59
N ILE A 257 -12.43 2.17 10.88
CA ILE A 257 -10.99 2.50 11.00
C ILE A 257 -10.36 1.70 12.14
N LEU A 258 -11.00 1.68 13.32
CA LEU A 258 -10.49 0.92 14.45
C LEU A 258 -10.47 -0.58 14.20
N ALA A 259 -11.50 -1.13 13.58
CA ALA A 259 -11.56 -2.55 13.24
C ALA A 259 -10.50 -2.93 12.19
N ALA A 260 -10.24 -2.05 11.21
CA ALA A 260 -9.15 -2.22 10.26
C ALA A 260 -7.78 -2.20 10.96
N ALA A 261 -7.57 -1.27 11.89
CA ALA A 261 -6.34 -1.20 12.68
C ALA A 261 -6.11 -2.47 13.52
N LEU A 262 -7.18 -3.03 14.11
CA LEU A 262 -7.11 -4.31 14.82
C LEU A 262 -6.79 -5.49 13.89
N LEU A 263 -7.33 -5.53 12.69
CA LEU A 263 -6.98 -6.55 11.69
C LEU A 263 -5.48 -6.50 11.35
N TRP A 264 -4.91 -5.30 11.17
CA TRP A 264 -3.49 -5.11 10.94
C TRP A 264 -2.64 -5.52 12.15
N LEU A 265 -3.05 -5.15 13.36
CA LEU A 265 -2.39 -5.54 14.60
C LEU A 265 -2.30 -7.07 14.71
N PHE A 266 -3.43 -7.77 14.63
CA PHE A 266 -3.48 -9.22 14.80
C PHE A 266 -2.84 -9.98 13.64
N ARG A 267 -2.74 -9.39 12.45
CA ARG A 267 -1.93 -9.90 11.33
C ARG A 267 -0.43 -9.67 11.58
N GLY A 268 -0.07 -8.56 12.22
CA GLY A 268 1.31 -8.17 12.49
C GLY A 268 2.03 -9.15 13.43
N ILE A 269 1.35 -9.68 14.44
CA ILE A 269 1.94 -10.60 15.44
C ILE A 269 2.54 -11.85 14.77
N PRO A 270 1.76 -12.70 14.08
CA PRO A 270 2.34 -13.83 13.37
C PRO A 270 3.22 -13.39 12.19
N GLY A 271 3.01 -12.17 11.66
CA GLY A 271 3.81 -11.57 10.61
C GLY A 271 5.26 -11.26 11.02
N VAL A 272 5.57 -11.09 12.30
CA VAL A 272 6.93 -10.94 12.82
C VAL A 272 7.54 -12.30 13.16
N GLN A 273 6.74 -13.22 13.69
CA GLN A 273 7.19 -14.50 14.22
C GLN A 273 7.43 -15.59 13.17
N TRP A 274 6.73 -15.53 12.02
CA TRP A 274 6.64 -16.66 11.07
C TRP A 274 8.01 -17.17 10.59
N THR A 275 8.98 -16.29 10.35
CA THR A 275 10.31 -16.70 9.86
C THR A 275 11.03 -17.55 10.89
N VAL A 276 11.01 -17.14 12.16
CA VAL A 276 11.67 -17.86 13.26
C VAL A 276 10.95 -19.18 13.56
N VAL A 277 9.62 -19.14 13.60
CA VAL A 277 8.80 -20.33 13.86
C VAL A 277 9.00 -21.40 12.78
N TYR A 278 8.91 -21.00 11.51
CA TYR A 278 9.03 -21.96 10.42
C TYR A 278 10.48 -22.33 10.09
N GLU A 279 11.45 -21.46 10.33
CA GLU A 279 12.87 -21.82 10.23
C GLU A 279 13.19 -22.99 11.17
N GLY A 280 12.79 -22.90 12.44
CA GLY A 280 12.94 -23.99 13.38
C GLY A 280 12.17 -25.25 13.00
N LEU A 281 10.95 -25.10 12.45
CA LEU A 281 10.07 -26.21 12.10
C LEU A 281 10.54 -27.00 10.85
N VAL A 282 11.18 -26.32 9.89
CA VAL A 282 11.69 -26.93 8.63
C VAL A 282 13.19 -27.22 8.69
N GLY A 283 13.82 -27.14 9.86
CA GLY A 283 15.23 -27.46 10.06
C GLY A 283 16.18 -26.51 9.34
N GLY A 284 15.88 -25.20 9.31
CA GLY A 284 16.73 -24.17 8.71
C GLY A 284 16.60 -24.03 7.19
N ASN A 285 15.66 -24.71 6.54
CA ASN A 285 15.51 -24.64 5.08
C ASN A 285 14.80 -23.35 4.64
N LEU A 286 15.55 -22.28 4.38
CA LEU A 286 15.02 -20.98 3.98
C LEU A 286 14.31 -21.01 2.63
N LEU A 287 14.62 -21.95 1.73
CA LEU A 287 13.90 -22.08 0.43
C LEU A 287 12.43 -22.46 0.66
N VAL A 288 12.15 -23.27 1.67
CA VAL A 288 10.76 -23.60 2.05
C VAL A 288 10.03 -22.34 2.52
N LEU A 289 10.67 -21.48 3.30
CA LEU A 289 10.08 -20.20 3.73
C LEU A 289 9.82 -19.27 2.53
N GLY A 290 10.77 -19.18 1.62
CA GLY A 290 10.62 -18.42 0.39
C GLY A 290 9.47 -18.92 -0.48
N ALA A 291 9.37 -20.24 -0.67
CA ALA A 291 8.28 -20.88 -1.39
C ALA A 291 6.92 -20.65 -0.71
N MET A 292 6.83 -20.82 0.60
CA MET A 292 5.65 -20.58 1.42
C MET A 292 5.11 -19.15 1.21
N ARG A 293 5.99 -18.16 1.29
CA ARG A 293 5.61 -16.74 1.11
C ARG A 293 5.17 -16.46 -0.33
N SER A 294 5.89 -17.01 -1.32
CA SER A 294 5.57 -16.83 -2.75
C SER A 294 4.27 -17.50 -3.14
N VAL A 295 4.03 -18.74 -2.70
CA VAL A 295 2.78 -19.48 -2.95
C VAL A 295 1.59 -18.73 -2.34
N GLY A 296 1.71 -18.22 -1.12
CA GLY A 296 0.65 -17.43 -0.50
C GLY A 296 0.24 -16.22 -1.35
N SER A 297 1.20 -15.50 -1.90
CA SER A 297 0.95 -14.33 -2.76
C SER A 297 0.36 -14.73 -4.12
N LEU A 298 0.83 -15.83 -4.71
CA LEU A 298 0.29 -16.33 -5.98
C LEU A 298 -1.16 -16.83 -5.85
N LEU A 299 -1.52 -17.42 -4.71
CA LEU A 299 -2.90 -17.85 -4.43
C LEU A 299 -3.85 -16.68 -4.17
N GLU A 300 -3.33 -15.60 -3.56
CA GLU A 300 -4.14 -14.42 -3.24
C GLU A 300 -4.71 -13.75 -4.51
N ILE A 301 -3.94 -13.68 -5.61
CA ILE A 301 -4.33 -12.99 -6.85
C ILE A 301 -5.63 -13.54 -7.46
N PRO A 302 -5.74 -14.83 -7.81
CA PRO A 302 -6.95 -15.38 -8.41
C PRO A 302 -8.14 -15.38 -7.44
N LEU A 303 -7.90 -15.63 -6.15
CA LEU A 303 -8.93 -15.58 -5.12
C LEU A 303 -9.49 -14.17 -4.94
N LEU A 304 -8.64 -13.16 -4.96
CA LEU A 304 -9.05 -11.77 -4.92
C LEU A 304 -9.89 -11.40 -6.15
N GLY A 305 -9.45 -11.76 -7.36
CA GLY A 305 -10.21 -11.56 -8.59
C GLY A 305 -11.60 -12.21 -8.54
N TRP A 306 -11.66 -13.43 -8.04
CA TRP A 306 -12.92 -14.15 -7.86
C TRP A 306 -13.85 -13.47 -6.84
N THR A 307 -13.34 -13.12 -5.65
CA THR A 307 -14.13 -12.44 -4.60
C THR A 307 -14.63 -11.08 -5.04
N LEU A 308 -13.82 -10.27 -5.75
CA LEU A 308 -14.25 -8.99 -6.31
C LEU A 308 -15.34 -9.18 -7.37
N SER A 309 -15.26 -10.23 -8.20
CA SER A 309 -16.31 -10.54 -9.18
C SER A 309 -17.64 -10.94 -8.51
N LEU A 310 -17.57 -11.66 -7.39
CA LEU A 310 -18.75 -11.99 -6.59
C LEU A 310 -19.38 -10.74 -5.96
N GLN A 311 -18.56 -9.84 -5.43
CA GLN A 311 -19.03 -8.60 -4.82
C GLN A 311 -19.71 -7.67 -5.83
N LYS A 312 -19.26 -7.66 -7.09
CA LYS A 312 -19.95 -6.93 -8.18
C LYS A 312 -21.33 -7.50 -8.50
N ARG A 313 -21.52 -8.82 -8.33
CA ARG A 313 -22.78 -9.51 -8.65
C ARG A 313 -23.82 -9.46 -7.52
N ARG A 314 -23.39 -9.38 -6.26
CA ARG A 314 -24.27 -9.47 -5.08
C ARG A 314 -23.80 -8.51 -3.99
N ALA A 315 -24.64 -7.56 -3.59
CA ALA A 315 -24.33 -6.61 -2.53
C ALA A 315 -24.00 -7.29 -1.17
N SER A 316 -24.63 -8.46 -0.88
CA SER A 316 -24.34 -9.20 0.34
C SER A 316 -23.03 -9.98 0.30
N ALA A 317 -22.41 -10.18 -0.88
CA ALA A 317 -21.19 -10.98 -1.01
C ALA A 317 -20.01 -10.39 -0.26
N ARG A 318 -19.90 -9.05 -0.18
CA ARG A 318 -18.83 -8.38 0.60
C ARG A 318 -18.83 -8.85 2.06
N ARG A 319 -19.99 -8.80 2.72
CA ARG A 319 -20.14 -9.29 4.10
C ARG A 319 -19.76 -10.75 4.21
N THR A 320 -20.28 -11.59 3.32
CA THR A 320 -19.99 -13.03 3.32
C THR A 320 -18.49 -13.28 3.18
N VAL A 321 -17.79 -12.59 2.24
CA VAL A 321 -16.34 -12.72 2.07
C VAL A 321 -15.60 -12.33 3.34
N ILE A 322 -15.95 -11.20 3.97
CA ILE A 322 -15.27 -10.77 5.20
C ILE A 322 -15.49 -11.77 6.34
N VAL A 323 -16.73 -12.24 6.56
CA VAL A 323 -17.05 -13.24 7.60
C VAL A 323 -16.32 -14.54 7.34
N THR A 324 -16.44 -15.11 6.13
CA THR A 324 -15.81 -16.41 5.82
C THR A 324 -14.30 -16.34 5.87
N ALA A 325 -13.69 -15.29 5.30
CA ALA A 325 -12.25 -15.12 5.32
C ALA A 325 -11.71 -14.89 6.74
N SER A 326 -12.33 -14.02 7.55
CA SER A 326 -11.86 -13.78 8.92
C SER A 326 -12.03 -15.01 9.83
N THR A 327 -13.13 -15.73 9.71
CA THR A 327 -13.37 -16.97 10.51
C THR A 327 -12.43 -18.08 10.07
N ALA A 328 -12.33 -18.34 8.76
CA ALA A 328 -11.43 -19.36 8.23
C ALA A 328 -9.96 -19.03 8.54
N GLY A 329 -9.56 -17.76 8.41
CA GLY A 329 -8.22 -17.32 8.75
C GLY A 329 -7.92 -17.48 10.24
N ALA A 330 -8.84 -17.11 11.13
CA ALA A 330 -8.69 -17.33 12.57
C ALA A 330 -8.51 -18.82 12.91
N LEU A 331 -9.37 -19.68 12.39
CA LEU A 331 -9.26 -21.14 12.58
C LEU A 331 -7.94 -21.67 12.03
N ALA A 332 -7.54 -21.22 10.83
CA ALA A 332 -6.28 -21.62 10.23
C ALA A 332 -5.07 -21.22 11.09
N LEU A 333 -5.07 -20.03 11.69
CA LEU A 333 -3.97 -19.60 12.56
C LEU A 333 -3.91 -20.41 13.88
N VAL A 334 -5.06 -20.75 14.47
CA VAL A 334 -5.11 -21.66 15.61
C VAL A 334 -4.56 -23.04 15.23
N CYS A 335 -4.97 -23.58 14.08
CA CYS A 335 -4.45 -24.85 13.58
C CYS A 335 -2.94 -24.79 13.34
N ALA A 336 -2.43 -23.69 12.74
CA ALA A 336 -1.01 -23.50 12.52
C ALA A 336 -0.20 -23.51 13.83
N ALA A 337 -0.76 -22.96 14.93
CA ALA A 337 -0.12 -22.96 16.23
C ALA A 337 -0.17 -24.34 16.93
N ALA A 338 -1.22 -25.12 16.68
CA ALA A 338 -1.45 -26.40 17.37
C ALA A 338 -0.77 -27.59 16.68
N VAL A 339 -0.62 -27.53 15.36
CA VAL A 339 -0.12 -28.65 14.55
C VAL A 339 1.40 -28.66 14.55
N LYS A 340 1.97 -29.82 14.89
CA LYS A 340 3.44 -30.03 14.90
C LYS A 340 3.98 -30.53 13.55
N GLU A 341 3.10 -31.00 12.67
CA GLU A 341 3.49 -31.46 11.34
C GLU A 341 3.77 -30.23 10.45
N PRO A 342 5.02 -30.07 9.90
CA PRO A 342 5.45 -28.85 9.22
C PRO A 342 4.59 -28.48 8.03
N ALA A 343 4.28 -29.43 7.14
CA ALA A 343 3.57 -29.14 5.90
C ALA A 343 2.14 -28.65 6.19
N LEU A 344 1.44 -29.28 7.14
CA LEU A 344 0.08 -28.86 7.51
C LEU A 344 0.08 -27.49 8.21
N SER A 345 1.04 -27.23 9.11
CA SER A 345 1.19 -25.94 9.77
C SER A 345 1.44 -24.83 8.73
N ILE A 346 2.32 -25.06 7.75
CA ILE A 346 2.60 -24.14 6.64
C ILE A 346 1.32 -23.84 5.85
N VAL A 347 0.56 -24.88 5.45
CA VAL A 347 -0.70 -24.70 4.71
C VAL A 347 -1.68 -23.85 5.53
N CYS A 348 -1.82 -24.12 6.81
CA CYS A 348 -2.70 -23.35 7.69
C CYS A 348 -2.26 -21.88 7.78
N TYR A 349 -0.96 -21.60 7.93
CA TYR A 349 -0.47 -20.22 7.95
C TYR A 349 -0.66 -19.49 6.62
N VAL A 350 -0.44 -20.17 5.49
CA VAL A 350 -0.72 -19.61 4.15
C VAL A 350 -2.20 -19.27 4.01
N CYS A 351 -3.10 -20.16 4.46
CA CYS A 351 -4.53 -19.88 4.50
C CYS A 351 -4.88 -18.64 5.33
N PHE A 352 -4.28 -18.49 6.52
CA PHE A 352 -4.45 -17.29 7.35
C PHE A 352 -3.97 -16.02 6.63
N SER A 353 -2.78 -16.05 6.05
CA SER A 353 -2.21 -14.91 5.33
C SER A 353 -3.07 -14.48 4.14
N THR A 354 -3.53 -15.45 3.34
CA THR A 354 -4.45 -15.23 2.21
C THR A 354 -5.80 -14.68 2.69
N ALA A 355 -6.35 -15.19 3.78
CA ALA A 355 -7.61 -14.72 4.36
C ALA A 355 -7.56 -13.23 4.72
N PHE A 356 -6.44 -12.75 5.28
CA PHE A 356 -6.24 -11.32 5.53
C PHE A 356 -6.31 -10.51 4.23
N GLY A 357 -5.60 -10.93 3.17
CA GLY A 357 -5.62 -10.27 1.87
C GLY A 357 -7.02 -10.18 1.26
N LEU A 358 -7.85 -11.21 1.46
CA LEU A 358 -9.24 -11.22 0.98
C LEU A 358 -10.19 -10.31 1.79
N CYS A 359 -9.90 -10.06 3.08
CA CYS A 359 -10.70 -9.17 3.92
C CYS A 359 -10.50 -7.69 3.55
N MET A 360 -9.27 -7.26 3.30
CA MET A 360 -8.89 -5.85 3.22
C MET A 360 -9.59 -5.04 2.14
N PRO A 361 -9.79 -5.52 0.89
CA PRO A 361 -10.53 -4.78 -0.12
C PRO A 361 -11.98 -4.46 0.29
N GLY A 362 -12.64 -5.41 0.95
CA GLY A 362 -14.00 -5.20 1.47
C GLY A 362 -14.06 -4.13 2.58
N VAL A 363 -13.06 -4.10 3.45
CA VAL A 363 -12.91 -3.09 4.50
C VAL A 363 -12.68 -1.71 3.90
N ARG A 364 -11.72 -1.59 2.96
CA ARG A 364 -11.42 -0.34 2.25
C ARG A 364 -12.63 0.19 1.47
N ALA A 365 -13.37 -0.69 0.80
CA ALA A 365 -14.57 -0.31 0.07
C ALA A 365 -15.65 0.23 1.02
N ALA A 366 -15.88 -0.43 2.18
CA ALA A 366 -16.84 0.02 3.18
C ALA A 366 -16.47 1.38 3.79
N MET A 367 -15.17 1.66 3.96
CA MET A 367 -14.68 2.97 4.40
C MET A 367 -14.90 4.02 3.30
N ASN A 368 -14.49 3.74 2.06
CA ASN A 368 -14.57 4.69 0.95
C ASN A 368 -16.01 5.12 0.61
N GLU A 369 -17.00 4.24 0.80
CA GLU A 369 -18.43 4.57 0.62
C GLU A 369 -18.96 5.60 1.62
N ARG A 370 -18.23 5.83 2.73
CA ARG A 370 -18.63 6.75 3.81
C ARG A 370 -17.83 8.05 3.84
N ILE A 371 -16.84 8.16 3.00
CA ILE A 371 -15.94 9.31 2.98
C ILE A 371 -16.33 10.22 1.81
N ASP A 372 -16.60 11.49 2.12
CA ASP A 372 -16.82 12.51 1.09
C ASP A 372 -15.58 12.68 0.20
N SER A 373 -15.80 12.89 -1.08
CA SER A 373 -14.73 13.04 -2.08
C SER A 373 -13.71 14.13 -1.70
N GLY A 374 -14.16 15.23 -1.10
CA GLY A 374 -13.30 16.36 -0.69
C GLY A 374 -12.38 16.06 0.49
N HIS A 375 -12.68 15.06 1.31
CA HIS A 375 -11.90 14.71 2.52
C HIS A 375 -11.26 13.32 2.43
N ARG A 376 -11.37 12.65 1.28
CA ARG A 376 -10.96 11.24 1.14
C ARG A 376 -9.49 11.02 1.45
N ALA A 377 -8.60 11.83 0.90
CA ALA A 377 -7.16 11.70 1.15
C ALA A 377 -6.83 11.84 2.64
N THR A 378 -7.37 12.86 3.29
CA THR A 378 -7.14 13.15 4.72
C THR A 378 -7.62 12.00 5.61
N VAL A 379 -8.83 11.47 5.37
CA VAL A 379 -9.38 10.37 6.19
C VAL A 379 -8.60 9.08 5.99
N LEU A 380 -8.13 8.79 4.76
CA LEU A 380 -7.32 7.61 4.50
C LEU A 380 -5.93 7.72 5.14
N SER A 381 -5.31 8.91 5.16
CA SER A 381 -4.04 9.14 5.89
C SER A 381 -4.21 8.95 7.40
N VAL A 382 -5.33 9.43 7.96
CA VAL A 382 -5.69 9.18 9.37
C VAL A 382 -5.83 7.67 9.64
N ALA A 383 -6.53 6.95 8.77
CA ALA A 383 -6.68 5.50 8.91
C ALA A 383 -5.33 4.76 8.82
N SER A 384 -4.44 5.17 7.91
CA SER A 384 -3.08 4.65 7.80
C SER A 384 -2.28 4.88 9.07
N LEU A 385 -2.32 6.10 9.62
CA LEU A 385 -1.66 6.42 10.89
C LEU A 385 -2.18 5.55 12.04
N PHE A 386 -3.51 5.37 12.17
CA PHE A 386 -4.08 4.48 13.18
C PHE A 386 -3.62 3.04 12.99
N ASN A 387 -3.62 2.52 11.77
CA ASN A 387 -3.11 1.18 11.47
C ASN A 387 -1.66 1.01 11.95
N SER A 388 -0.80 1.97 11.65
CA SER A 388 0.61 1.95 12.03
C SER A 388 0.82 2.02 13.54
N LEU A 389 0.11 2.93 14.23
CA LEU A 389 0.22 3.09 15.68
C LEU A 389 -0.33 1.88 16.44
N PHE A 390 -1.48 1.32 16.02
CA PHE A 390 -2.05 0.13 16.63
C PHE A 390 -1.18 -1.09 16.40
N THR A 391 -0.67 -1.28 15.20
CA THR A 391 0.25 -2.40 14.89
C THR A 391 1.54 -2.27 15.69
N GLY A 392 2.17 -1.10 15.68
CA GLY A 392 3.41 -0.85 16.44
C GLY A 392 3.20 -1.01 17.95
N GLY A 393 2.18 -0.38 18.52
CA GLY A 393 1.85 -0.49 19.95
C GLY A 393 1.54 -1.92 20.36
N GLY A 394 0.78 -2.66 19.54
CA GLY A 394 0.45 -4.04 19.80
C GLY A 394 1.64 -4.99 19.71
N LEU A 395 2.59 -4.74 18.79
CA LEU A 395 3.83 -5.49 18.71
C LEU A 395 4.73 -5.29 19.94
N ILE A 396 4.80 -4.06 20.48
CA ILE A 396 5.50 -3.79 21.75
C ILE A 396 4.87 -4.61 22.87
N LEU A 397 3.55 -4.53 23.03
CA LEU A 397 2.84 -5.29 24.07
C LEU A 397 3.02 -6.81 23.91
N THR A 398 3.01 -7.30 22.67
CA THR A 398 3.25 -8.72 22.38
C THR A 398 4.68 -9.10 22.75
N GLY A 399 5.68 -8.31 22.41
CA GLY A 399 7.07 -8.55 22.76
C GLY A 399 7.29 -8.61 24.28
N LEU A 400 6.60 -7.75 25.03
CA LEU A 400 6.63 -7.76 26.50
C LEU A 400 5.92 -8.98 27.12
N ALA A 401 4.80 -9.41 26.51
CA ALA A 401 3.98 -10.49 27.04
C ALA A 401 4.51 -11.88 26.68
N VAL A 402 5.03 -12.06 25.48
CA VAL A 402 5.45 -13.37 24.95
C VAL A 402 6.94 -13.61 25.19
N GLY A 403 7.76 -12.57 25.05
CA GLY A 403 9.20 -12.61 25.35
C GLY A 403 10.06 -13.44 24.36
N ASP A 404 9.45 -14.33 23.57
CA ASP A 404 10.14 -15.20 22.62
C ASP A 404 9.44 -15.23 21.26
N LEU A 405 10.20 -14.98 20.18
CA LEU A 405 9.71 -14.99 18.79
C LEU A 405 9.26 -16.38 18.33
N GLY A 406 9.86 -17.45 18.84
CA GLY A 406 9.50 -18.83 18.52
C GLY A 406 8.23 -19.32 19.23
N SER A 407 7.75 -18.60 20.26
CA SER A 407 6.59 -19.02 21.06
C SER A 407 5.27 -18.65 20.40
N THR A 408 4.58 -19.65 19.85
CA THR A 408 3.26 -19.49 19.21
C THR A 408 2.09 -19.80 20.14
N ALA A 409 2.32 -20.53 21.23
CA ALA A 409 1.29 -21.15 22.05
C ALA A 409 0.26 -20.16 22.63
N LEU A 410 0.66 -18.93 22.95
CA LEU A 410 -0.22 -17.88 23.44
C LEU A 410 -0.47 -16.81 22.36
N ALA A 411 0.58 -16.41 21.64
CA ALA A 411 0.52 -15.27 20.70
C ALA A 411 -0.43 -15.53 19.50
N TRP A 412 -0.33 -16.71 18.88
CA TRP A 412 -1.12 -17.01 17.70
C TRP A 412 -2.61 -17.27 18.00
N PRO A 413 -3.00 -18.01 19.06
CA PRO A 413 -4.42 -18.11 19.43
C PRO A 413 -5.04 -16.77 19.80
N LEU A 414 -4.31 -15.88 20.52
CA LEU A 414 -4.80 -14.53 20.80
C LEU A 414 -4.94 -13.69 19.53
N ALA A 415 -3.95 -13.75 18.65
CA ALA A 415 -3.99 -13.08 17.35
C ALA A 415 -5.17 -13.61 16.49
N ALA A 416 -5.40 -14.92 16.48
CA ALA A 416 -6.51 -15.55 15.78
C ALA A 416 -7.88 -15.08 16.33
N ALA A 417 -8.05 -15.09 17.64
CA ALA A 417 -9.28 -14.61 18.27
C ALA A 417 -9.54 -13.13 17.95
N GLY A 418 -8.51 -12.29 18.10
CA GLY A 418 -8.61 -10.87 17.78
C GLY A 418 -8.89 -10.60 16.31
N PHE A 419 -8.24 -11.33 15.41
CA PHE A 419 -8.48 -11.25 13.96
C PHE A 419 -9.91 -11.64 13.60
N GLY A 420 -10.41 -12.75 14.13
CA GLY A 420 -11.78 -13.21 13.93
C GLY A 420 -12.82 -12.19 14.44
N ILE A 421 -12.64 -11.70 15.67
CA ILE A 421 -13.53 -10.69 16.27
C ILE A 421 -13.52 -9.39 15.46
N ALA A 422 -12.35 -8.88 15.07
CA ALA A 422 -12.23 -7.67 14.27
C ALA A 422 -12.91 -7.83 12.90
N GLY A 423 -12.73 -8.99 12.24
CA GLY A 423 -13.39 -9.27 10.96
C GLY A 423 -14.90 -9.36 11.07
N LEU A 424 -15.43 -10.02 12.11
CA LEU A 424 -16.87 -10.07 12.38
C LEU A 424 -17.43 -8.67 12.71
N TRP A 425 -16.67 -7.87 13.43
CA TRP A 425 -17.04 -6.49 13.70
C TRP A 425 -17.14 -5.66 12.43
N VAL A 426 -16.12 -5.70 11.54
CA VAL A 426 -16.18 -5.06 10.21
C VAL A 426 -17.41 -5.55 9.43
N ALA A 427 -17.65 -6.85 9.39
CA ALA A 427 -18.78 -7.41 8.66
C ALA A 427 -20.14 -6.91 9.17
N SER A 428 -20.27 -6.66 10.47
CA SER A 428 -21.48 -6.09 11.08
C SER A 428 -21.69 -4.62 10.71
N LEU A 429 -20.60 -3.87 10.51
CA LEU A 429 -20.62 -2.44 10.15
C LEU A 429 -20.81 -2.22 8.64
N ALA A 430 -20.26 -3.10 7.82
CA ALA A 430 -20.29 -2.99 6.36
C ALA A 430 -21.68 -3.11 5.72
N VAL A 431 -22.69 -3.51 6.49
CA VAL A 431 -24.09 -3.68 6.04
C VAL A 431 -24.94 -2.45 6.32
N ARG A 432 -24.49 -1.56 7.19
CA ARG A 432 -25.29 -0.37 7.53
C ARG A 432 -25.20 0.63 6.36
N PRO A 433 -26.34 1.01 5.72
CA PRO A 433 -26.31 2.02 4.67
C PRO A 433 -25.69 3.30 5.22
N GLY A 434 -24.82 3.93 4.42
CA GLY A 434 -24.30 5.25 4.74
C GLY A 434 -25.47 6.20 4.93
N THR A 435 -25.48 6.98 5.98
CA THR A 435 -26.32 8.16 6.03
C THR A 435 -25.84 9.05 4.91
N ALA A 436 -26.65 9.18 3.83
CA ALA A 436 -26.34 10.12 2.76
C ALA A 436 -26.11 11.49 3.42
N PRO A 437 -25.05 12.21 3.03
CA PRO A 437 -24.87 13.57 3.50
C PRO A 437 -26.15 14.34 3.18
N THR A 438 -26.77 14.92 4.18
CA THR A 438 -27.87 15.85 4.02
C THR A 438 -27.32 17.00 3.20
N THR A 439 -27.54 16.97 1.89
CA THR A 439 -27.43 18.15 1.04
C THR A 439 -28.42 19.17 1.59
N THR A 440 -27.94 20.08 2.41
CA THR A 440 -28.62 21.33 2.70
C THR A 440 -28.68 22.08 1.38
N THR A 441 -29.72 21.82 0.60
CA THR A 441 -30.17 22.72 -0.45
C THR A 441 -30.52 24.02 0.23
N SER A 442 -29.58 24.97 0.22
CA SER A 442 -29.89 26.36 0.46
C SER A 442 -30.81 26.78 -0.68
N THR A 443 -32.11 26.76 -0.42
CA THR A 443 -33.12 27.46 -1.19
C THR A 443 -32.81 28.94 -1.07
N THR A 444 -31.94 29.45 -1.94
CA THR A 444 -31.89 30.87 -2.26
C THR A 444 -33.19 31.19 -2.99
N GLY A 445 -34.08 31.90 -2.28
CA GLY A 445 -35.32 32.36 -2.82
C GLY A 445 -35.13 33.12 -4.13
N SER A 446 -35.73 32.60 -5.17
CA SER A 446 -35.92 33.34 -6.41
C SER A 446 -36.91 34.51 -6.14
N THR A 447 -36.37 35.70 -5.99
CA THR A 447 -37.14 36.92 -6.18
C THR A 447 -37.54 37.01 -7.66
N GLY A 448 -38.83 36.91 -7.92
CA GLY A 448 -39.41 37.04 -9.27
C GLY A 448 -39.16 38.41 -9.87
N PRO A 449 -39.27 38.54 -11.20
CA PRO A 449 -39.03 39.80 -11.90
C PRO A 449 -40.16 40.77 -11.63
N GLN A 450 -39.81 41.98 -11.12
CA GLN A 450 -40.73 43.15 -11.10
C GLN A 450 -41.03 43.63 -12.52
N GLU A 451 -42.29 43.61 -12.91
CA GLU A 451 -42.78 44.32 -14.07
C GLU A 451 -42.59 45.84 -13.89
N VAL A 452 -41.75 46.42 -14.75
CA VAL A 452 -41.67 47.86 -14.88
C VAL A 452 -42.73 48.29 -15.89
N ARG A 453 -43.83 48.92 -15.40
CA ARG A 453 -44.74 49.77 -16.23
C ARG A 453 -44.06 51.11 -16.40
N ALA A 454 -43.86 51.50 -17.67
CA ALA A 454 -43.56 52.86 -18.07
C ALA A 454 -44.85 53.61 -18.42
N PRO A 455 -44.89 54.95 -18.26
CA PRO A 455 -46.02 55.78 -18.60
C PRO A 455 -46.19 56.04 -20.07
#